data_e866ae81cf25523a374913f0a665b144
#
_entry.id   e866ae81cf25523a374913f0a665b144
#
_cell.length_a   1.000
_cell.length_b   1.000
_cell.length_c   1.000
_cell.angle_alpha   90.00
_cell.angle_beta   90.00
_cell.angle_gamma   90.00
#
_symmetry.space_group_name_H-M   'P 1'
#
loop_
_entity.id
_entity.type
_entity.pdbx_description
1 polymer ?
#
loop_
_entity_poly.entity_id
_entity_poly.type
_entity_poly.pdbx_seq_one_letter_code
_entity_poly.pdbx_strand_id
1 'polypeptide(L)'
;MNLSTVPKEEMEELQNQPMAKKLGPIYGWSEEQFYTVVAHTYRIPFREIRIEEVDAATFHQKQEFFIRASQIPLKRYPDILIVSESEPWDERKLQELIQEFELGVKRVLISTKNYDHLLGQLTYRKPAEKKVEVEKTHIFFPNSAWDNVEESRILLEVIRRADLMGASDIHLEPGEGYMRIRFRVHGNLLVQRKLTVRQGEEVMKSLKLEAHLLSSQTGTFQSSRIRTPLPHGKTIDLRVELSPTIDGDSVIMRLLDPKSINRSLADLNLPTAYYPILMDTISKTSGLIIVTGPTGSGKTTTLYTVLQHLNEKSAKLITIEDPVEYRVAGLSQIQIEVDKGVTFAAALRSAMRMDPDTILVGEVRDEETAKLAVAAAETGHLVFTTLHTNNAIETLSRLARLGVDRYQLQTLMRLVVAQRLIGVLCPHCKTAREIKGYEKSVLNRLNISCPQDQVVYEKRGCGHCNGVGTVGRTAVYSFFAPNDDIREMLGTDCPILDIIKKAKEGGFKTVMENALHFWLQGTASFSEVHSLED
;
A
#
# COMPACT_ATOMS: atom_id res chain seq x y z
N MET A 1 14.32 20.33 -48.83
CA MET A 1 13.14 21.22 -48.83
C MET A 1 13.44 22.40 -47.93
N ASN A 2 13.22 23.63 -48.39
CA ASN A 2 13.59 24.85 -47.67
C ASN A 2 12.53 25.16 -46.60
N LEU A 3 12.92 25.32 -45.35
CA LEU A 3 12.09 25.81 -44.23
C LEU A 3 11.62 27.27 -44.37
N SER A 4 11.99 27.94 -45.44
CA SER A 4 11.54 29.30 -45.75
C SER A 4 10.04 29.41 -46.09
N THR A 5 9.30 28.31 -46.00
CA THR A 5 7.87 28.24 -46.37
C THR A 5 6.91 28.04 -45.20
N VAL A 6 7.38 27.96 -43.94
CA VAL A 6 6.47 27.93 -42.77
C VAL A 6 6.24 29.36 -42.32
N PRO A 7 4.99 29.86 -42.34
CA PRO A 7 4.68 31.21 -41.89
C PRO A 7 5.07 31.42 -40.41
N LYS A 8 5.73 32.55 -40.07
CA LYS A 8 6.09 32.88 -38.68
C LYS A 8 4.92 32.86 -37.71
N GLU A 9 3.73 33.18 -38.20
CA GLU A 9 2.48 33.18 -37.42
C GLU A 9 2.02 31.78 -36.99
N GLU A 10 2.23 30.77 -37.82
CA GLU A 10 1.94 29.37 -37.42
C GLU A 10 2.96 28.83 -36.40
N MET A 11 4.15 29.39 -36.34
CA MET A 11 5.18 29.06 -35.35
C MET A 11 4.87 29.62 -33.95
N GLU A 12 4.20 30.76 -33.85
CA GLU A 12 3.80 31.39 -32.58
C GLU A 12 2.58 30.77 -31.94
N GLU A 13 1.61 30.24 -32.69
CA GLU A 13 0.46 29.49 -32.16
C GLU A 13 0.83 28.11 -31.57
N LEU A 14 2.01 27.61 -31.92
CA LEU A 14 2.48 26.28 -31.51
C LEU A 14 3.27 26.28 -30.19
N GLN A 15 3.36 27.42 -29.48
CA GLN A 15 4.19 27.62 -28.29
C GLN A 15 3.88 26.75 -27.05
N ASN A 16 2.82 25.95 -27.04
CA ASN A 16 2.38 25.21 -25.84
C ASN A 16 2.43 23.67 -25.91
N GLN A 17 3.11 23.09 -26.90
CA GLN A 17 3.32 21.62 -26.95
C GLN A 17 4.65 21.27 -27.65
N PRO A 18 5.28 20.08 -27.36
CA PRO A 18 6.50 19.66 -28.03
C PRO A 18 6.32 19.68 -29.56
N MET A 19 7.03 20.57 -30.24
CA MET A 19 6.84 20.82 -31.68
C MET A 19 7.05 19.58 -32.54
N ALA A 20 7.97 18.69 -32.15
CA ALA A 20 8.23 17.46 -32.88
C ALA A 20 6.98 16.55 -33.00
N LYS A 21 6.14 16.51 -31.96
CA LYS A 21 4.91 15.70 -31.96
C LYS A 21 3.76 16.33 -32.76
N LYS A 22 3.78 17.64 -32.97
CA LYS A 22 2.74 18.34 -33.72
C LYS A 22 3.08 18.50 -35.21
N LEU A 23 4.30 18.92 -35.53
CA LEU A 23 4.70 19.18 -36.91
C LEU A 23 5.09 17.90 -37.66
N GLY A 24 5.65 16.90 -36.98
CA GLY A 24 6.02 15.63 -37.60
C GLY A 24 4.85 14.98 -38.38
N PRO A 25 3.66 14.79 -37.79
CA PRO A 25 2.50 14.24 -38.49
C PRO A 25 1.96 15.12 -39.60
N ILE A 26 2.01 16.46 -39.44
CA ILE A 26 1.49 17.42 -40.44
C ILE A 26 2.35 17.39 -41.71
N TYR A 27 3.67 17.27 -41.55
CA TYR A 27 4.62 17.27 -42.68
C TYR A 27 5.13 15.88 -43.07
N GLY A 28 4.67 14.82 -42.39
CA GLY A 28 5.11 13.44 -42.63
C GLY A 28 6.57 13.18 -42.24
N TRP A 29 7.12 13.96 -41.30
CA TRP A 29 8.51 13.82 -40.86
C TRP A 29 8.62 12.89 -39.66
N SER A 30 9.71 12.09 -39.65
CA SER A 30 10.13 11.41 -38.43
C SER A 30 10.68 12.41 -37.41
N GLU A 31 10.73 12.05 -36.12
CA GLU A 31 11.32 12.88 -35.05
C GLU A 31 12.77 13.28 -35.39
N GLU A 32 13.57 12.37 -35.91
CA GLU A 32 14.96 12.62 -36.33
C GLU A 32 15.05 13.60 -37.49
N GLN A 33 14.18 13.48 -38.51
CA GLN A 33 14.10 14.43 -39.60
C GLN A 33 13.72 15.84 -39.12
N PHE A 34 12.77 15.93 -38.19
CA PHE A 34 12.38 17.18 -37.58
C PHE A 34 13.57 17.87 -36.89
N TYR A 35 14.29 17.17 -35.99
CA TYR A 35 15.43 17.76 -35.29
C TYR A 35 16.61 18.07 -36.20
N THR A 36 16.82 17.33 -37.28
CA THR A 36 17.83 17.66 -38.30
C THR A 36 17.53 18.99 -38.96
N VAL A 37 16.28 19.24 -39.27
CA VAL A 37 15.83 20.49 -39.88
C VAL A 37 15.97 21.65 -38.91
N VAL A 38 15.56 21.48 -37.66
CA VAL A 38 15.70 22.46 -36.58
C VAL A 38 17.17 22.80 -36.34
N ALA A 39 18.05 21.81 -36.28
CA ALA A 39 19.49 21.97 -36.11
C ALA A 39 20.11 22.87 -37.19
N HIS A 40 19.72 22.63 -38.44
CA HIS A 40 20.18 23.44 -39.58
C HIS A 40 19.66 24.89 -39.49
N THR A 41 18.40 25.07 -39.08
CA THR A 41 17.78 26.42 -38.98
C THR A 41 18.41 27.27 -37.90
N TYR A 42 18.65 26.70 -36.72
CA TYR A 42 19.24 27.42 -35.58
C TYR A 42 20.76 27.34 -35.53
N ARG A 43 21.40 26.66 -36.49
CA ARG A 43 22.86 26.45 -36.57
C ARG A 43 23.42 25.82 -35.28
N ILE A 44 22.71 24.87 -34.71
CA ILE A 44 23.07 24.13 -33.49
C ILE A 44 23.31 22.68 -33.89
N PRO A 45 24.42 22.03 -33.47
CA PRO A 45 24.63 20.61 -33.77
C PRO A 45 23.58 19.74 -33.11
N PHE A 46 22.97 18.86 -33.86
CA PHE A 46 22.04 17.83 -33.35
C PHE A 46 22.77 16.50 -33.13
N ARG A 47 22.69 15.94 -31.93
CA ARG A 47 23.16 14.61 -31.60
C ARG A 47 22.52 14.07 -30.34
N GLU A 48 22.41 12.76 -30.22
CA GLU A 48 22.07 12.11 -28.97
C GLU A 48 23.23 12.18 -27.98
N ILE A 49 22.90 12.44 -26.70
CA ILE A 49 23.85 12.57 -25.59
C ILE A 49 23.72 11.33 -24.69
N ARG A 50 24.87 10.84 -24.20
CA ARG A 50 24.92 9.78 -23.19
C ARG A 50 25.08 10.38 -21.81
N ILE A 51 24.66 9.66 -20.77
CA ILE A 51 24.69 10.16 -19.39
C ILE A 51 26.11 10.47 -18.90
N GLU A 52 27.12 9.77 -19.41
CA GLU A 52 28.52 10.01 -19.06
C GLU A 52 29.06 11.35 -19.60
N GLU A 53 28.37 11.94 -20.57
CA GLU A 53 28.72 13.25 -21.14
C GLU A 53 28.11 14.42 -20.36
N VAL A 54 27.24 14.12 -19.39
CA VAL A 54 26.52 15.15 -18.62
C VAL A 54 27.33 15.60 -17.42
N ASP A 55 27.42 16.91 -17.21
CA ASP A 55 27.97 17.50 -15.99
C ASP A 55 26.93 17.47 -14.87
N ALA A 56 26.82 16.29 -14.24
CA ALA A 56 25.88 16.06 -13.16
C ALA A 56 26.11 16.96 -11.94
N ALA A 57 27.35 17.39 -11.69
CA ALA A 57 27.68 18.29 -10.57
C ALA A 57 27.06 19.66 -10.79
N THR A 58 27.27 20.25 -11.98
CA THR A 58 26.65 21.54 -12.36
C THR A 58 25.12 21.42 -12.41
N PHE A 59 24.58 20.32 -12.93
CA PHE A 59 23.13 20.07 -12.94
C PHE A 59 22.53 20.08 -11.52
N HIS A 60 23.14 19.35 -10.59
CA HIS A 60 22.60 19.24 -9.22
C HIS A 60 22.73 20.52 -8.39
N GLN A 61 23.70 21.41 -8.70
CA GLN A 61 23.82 22.71 -8.05
C GLN A 61 22.63 23.63 -8.34
N LYS A 62 22.07 23.56 -9.55
CA LYS A 62 20.99 24.40 -10.03
C LYS A 62 19.87 23.58 -10.70
N GLN A 63 19.53 22.45 -10.11
CA GLN A 63 18.62 21.44 -10.70
C GLN A 63 17.27 22.04 -11.12
N GLU A 64 16.64 22.83 -10.26
CA GLU A 64 15.34 23.43 -10.56
C GLU A 64 15.40 24.39 -11.74
N PHE A 65 16.51 25.13 -11.85
CA PHE A 65 16.75 26.03 -12.97
C PHE A 65 16.86 25.26 -14.29
N PHE A 66 17.69 24.21 -14.36
CA PHE A 66 17.89 23.42 -15.56
C PHE A 66 16.62 22.67 -16.00
N ILE A 67 15.82 22.18 -15.05
CA ILE A 67 14.53 21.55 -15.34
C ILE A 67 13.56 22.56 -15.94
N ARG A 68 13.43 23.75 -15.34
CA ARG A 68 12.55 24.82 -15.84
C ARG A 68 12.99 25.30 -17.24
N ALA A 69 14.28 25.41 -17.47
CA ALA A 69 14.85 25.83 -18.75
C ALA A 69 14.75 24.73 -19.83
N SER A 70 14.43 23.50 -19.49
CA SER A 70 14.47 22.33 -20.38
C SER A 70 15.86 22.09 -20.97
N GLN A 71 16.91 22.27 -20.15
CA GLN A 71 18.31 22.19 -20.52
C GLN A 71 19.07 21.24 -19.60
N ILE A 72 20.14 20.64 -20.10
CA ILE A 72 21.03 19.75 -19.33
C ILE A 72 22.47 20.19 -19.56
N PRO A 73 23.27 20.55 -18.52
CA PRO A 73 24.66 20.92 -18.68
C PRO A 73 25.51 19.73 -19.08
N LEU A 74 26.32 19.89 -20.10
CA LEU A 74 27.23 18.84 -20.58
C LEU A 74 28.65 19.07 -20.07
N LYS A 75 29.14 20.32 -20.08
CA LYS A 75 30.47 20.64 -19.62
C LYS A 75 30.60 22.13 -19.27
N ARG A 76 31.26 22.41 -18.16
CA ARG A 76 31.57 23.76 -17.72
C ARG A 76 33.07 24.03 -17.88
N TYR A 77 33.39 25.15 -18.49
CA TYR A 77 34.74 25.75 -18.59
C TYR A 77 34.75 27.10 -17.84
N PRO A 78 35.91 27.74 -17.65
CA PRO A 78 35.98 28.99 -16.89
C PRO A 78 35.13 30.13 -17.49
N ASP A 79 34.96 30.16 -18.80
CA ASP A 79 34.28 31.22 -19.56
C ASP A 79 33.10 30.72 -20.41
N ILE A 80 32.87 29.41 -20.48
CA ILE A 80 31.85 28.82 -21.35
C ILE A 80 31.14 27.66 -20.64
N LEU A 81 29.80 27.62 -20.74
CA LEU A 81 28.94 26.49 -20.38
C LEU A 81 28.40 25.85 -21.65
N ILE A 82 28.58 24.54 -21.80
CA ILE A 82 27.96 23.73 -22.87
C ILE A 82 26.73 23.08 -22.31
N VAL A 83 25.56 23.30 -22.95
CA VAL A 83 24.28 22.70 -22.56
C VAL A 83 23.62 21.94 -23.71
N SER A 84 22.87 20.91 -23.41
CA SER A 84 21.95 20.31 -24.35
C SER A 84 20.54 20.85 -24.11
N GLU A 85 19.76 21.00 -25.18
CA GLU A 85 18.38 21.47 -25.13
C GLU A 85 17.55 20.78 -26.20
N SER A 86 16.25 20.60 -25.93
CA SER A 86 15.30 20.03 -26.90
C SER A 86 14.43 21.09 -27.56
N GLU A 87 14.47 22.33 -27.09
CA GLU A 87 13.64 23.46 -27.54
C GLU A 87 14.47 24.71 -27.77
N PRO A 88 15.18 24.83 -28.91
CA PRO A 88 16.14 25.92 -29.17
C PRO A 88 15.50 27.27 -29.57
N TRP A 89 14.17 27.29 -29.71
CA TRP A 89 13.42 28.48 -30.17
C TRP A 89 13.07 29.48 -29.06
N ASP A 90 13.25 29.15 -27.78
CA ASP A 90 13.00 30.05 -26.66
C ASP A 90 14.29 30.81 -26.25
N GLU A 91 14.55 31.92 -26.89
CA GLU A 91 15.74 32.74 -26.61
C GLU A 91 15.74 33.30 -25.17
N ARG A 92 14.60 33.46 -24.52
CA ARG A 92 14.53 33.93 -23.12
C ARG A 92 15.21 32.96 -22.17
N LYS A 93 15.03 31.66 -22.38
CA LYS A 93 15.72 30.62 -21.60
C LYS A 93 17.24 30.70 -21.76
N LEU A 94 17.72 31.03 -22.94
CA LEU A 94 19.16 31.23 -23.20
C LEU A 94 19.70 32.47 -22.46
N GLN A 95 18.95 33.56 -22.46
CA GLN A 95 19.35 34.79 -21.75
C GLN A 95 19.34 34.57 -20.22
N GLU A 96 18.35 33.88 -19.69
CA GLU A 96 18.32 33.51 -18.27
C GLU A 96 19.53 32.66 -17.88
N LEU A 97 19.95 31.71 -18.74
CA LEU A 97 21.13 30.87 -18.50
C LEU A 97 22.43 31.70 -18.49
N ILE A 98 22.60 32.62 -19.45
CA ILE A 98 23.77 33.52 -19.53
C ILE A 98 23.83 34.39 -18.27
N GLN A 99 22.71 34.95 -17.82
CA GLN A 99 22.64 35.78 -16.61
C GLN A 99 22.91 34.97 -15.34
N GLU A 100 22.37 33.76 -15.24
CA GLU A 100 22.50 32.92 -14.03
C GLU A 100 23.93 32.44 -13.81
N PHE A 101 24.66 32.15 -14.89
CA PHE A 101 26.02 31.60 -14.80
C PHE A 101 27.12 32.61 -15.13
N GLU A 102 26.77 33.76 -15.67
CA GLU A 102 27.71 34.80 -16.14
C GLU A 102 28.77 34.24 -17.11
N LEU A 103 28.41 33.26 -17.94
CA LEU A 103 29.27 32.54 -18.86
C LEU A 103 28.72 32.60 -20.28
N GLY A 104 29.62 32.49 -21.28
CA GLY A 104 29.20 32.21 -22.65
C GLY A 104 28.54 30.85 -22.74
N VAL A 105 27.49 30.69 -23.55
CA VAL A 105 26.76 29.43 -23.69
C VAL A 105 26.93 28.87 -25.10
N LYS A 106 27.33 27.58 -25.17
CA LYS A 106 27.26 26.77 -26.39
C LYS A 106 26.17 25.73 -26.26
N ARG A 107 25.38 25.55 -27.30
CA ARG A 107 24.21 24.69 -27.31
C ARG A 107 24.43 23.46 -28.17
N VAL A 108 23.83 22.32 -27.73
CA VAL A 108 23.71 21.08 -28.49
C VAL A 108 22.24 20.70 -28.51
N LEU A 109 21.65 20.49 -29.67
CA LEU A 109 20.27 20.07 -29.81
C LEU A 109 20.17 18.56 -29.58
N ILE A 110 19.18 18.14 -28.80
CA ILE A 110 18.86 16.74 -28.53
C ILE A 110 17.37 16.49 -28.80
N SER A 111 16.99 15.24 -29.04
CA SER A 111 15.56 14.89 -29.12
C SER A 111 14.88 15.03 -27.75
N THR A 112 13.56 15.30 -27.74
CA THR A 112 12.78 15.32 -26.50
C THR A 112 12.89 13.98 -25.77
N LYS A 113 12.92 12.89 -26.51
CA LYS A 113 13.09 11.53 -25.95
C LYS A 113 14.44 11.35 -25.25
N ASN A 114 15.52 11.90 -25.83
CA ASN A 114 16.85 11.85 -25.21
C ASN A 114 16.89 12.76 -23.97
N TYR A 115 16.28 13.94 -24.04
CA TYR A 115 16.15 14.84 -22.90
C TYR A 115 15.45 14.18 -21.72
N ASP A 116 14.27 13.59 -21.94
CA ASP A 116 13.49 12.92 -20.91
C ASP A 116 14.25 11.72 -20.29
N HIS A 117 14.97 10.98 -21.13
CA HIS A 117 15.82 9.87 -20.69
C HIS A 117 16.97 10.33 -19.78
N LEU A 118 17.70 11.35 -20.19
CA LEU A 118 18.80 11.94 -19.41
C LEU A 118 18.29 12.57 -18.11
N LEU A 119 17.19 13.31 -18.18
CA LEU A 119 16.57 13.92 -17.00
C LEU A 119 16.14 12.84 -16.00
N GLY A 120 15.53 11.76 -16.47
CA GLY A 120 15.17 10.62 -15.63
C GLY A 120 16.38 10.00 -14.91
N GLN A 121 17.53 9.91 -15.58
CA GLN A 121 18.77 9.39 -14.98
C GLN A 121 19.43 10.37 -14.01
N LEU A 122 19.41 11.67 -14.31
CA LEU A 122 20.00 12.73 -13.48
C LEU A 122 19.21 13.00 -12.21
N THR A 123 17.90 12.92 -12.28
CA THR A 123 17.03 13.08 -11.11
C THR A 123 17.02 11.85 -10.21
N TYR A 124 17.61 10.74 -10.68
CA TYR A 124 17.76 9.50 -9.92
C TYR A 124 19.01 9.54 -9.03
N ARG A 125 18.88 9.95 -7.76
CA ARG A 125 19.97 9.91 -6.78
C ARG A 125 20.20 8.49 -6.26
N LYS A 126 21.46 7.97 -6.43
CA LYS A 126 22.00 6.94 -5.54
C LYS A 126 22.12 7.53 -4.12
N PRO A 127 21.72 6.84 -3.05
CA PRO A 127 21.93 7.34 -1.70
C PRO A 127 23.41 7.22 -1.34
N ALA A 128 24.09 8.37 -1.18
CA ALA A 128 25.35 8.47 -0.47
C ALA A 128 25.07 8.57 1.03
N GLU A 129 25.77 7.75 1.82
CA GLU A 129 25.71 7.76 3.28
C GLU A 129 26.07 9.14 3.85
N LYS A 130 25.06 9.84 4.39
CA LYS A 130 25.21 10.81 5.49
C LYS A 130 23.87 10.96 6.19
N LYS A 131 23.87 10.72 7.51
CA LYS A 131 22.74 10.99 8.41
C LYS A 131 22.32 12.46 8.30
N VAL A 132 21.20 12.69 7.64
CA VAL A 132 20.36 13.89 7.80
C VAL A 132 18.94 13.36 7.76
N GLU A 133 18.18 13.60 8.81
CA GLU A 133 16.74 13.39 8.82
C GLU A 133 16.13 14.30 7.75
N VAL A 134 15.89 13.73 6.58
CA VAL A 134 15.12 14.36 5.52
C VAL A 134 13.83 13.57 5.40
N GLU A 135 12.71 14.19 5.71
CA GLU A 135 11.40 13.67 5.32
C GLU A 135 11.46 13.25 3.85
N LYS A 136 11.48 11.94 3.59
CA LYS A 136 11.41 11.37 2.24
C LYS A 136 10.01 11.60 1.68
N THR A 137 9.78 12.79 1.15
CA THR A 137 8.56 13.08 0.39
C THR A 137 8.68 12.46 -1.00
N HIS A 138 8.15 11.25 -1.16
CA HIS A 138 7.97 10.65 -2.48
C HIS A 138 6.71 11.24 -3.12
N ILE A 139 6.88 12.23 -4.00
CA ILE A 139 5.78 12.75 -4.84
C ILE A 139 5.73 11.91 -6.10
N PHE A 140 4.64 11.19 -6.30
CA PHE A 140 4.49 10.13 -7.31
C PHE A 140 3.84 10.55 -8.63
N PHE A 141 3.22 11.72 -8.69
CA PHE A 141 2.70 12.29 -9.93
C PHE A 141 3.30 13.66 -10.17
N PRO A 142 3.67 14.02 -11.42
CA PRO A 142 4.03 15.39 -11.72
C PRO A 142 2.86 16.29 -11.33
N ASN A 143 3.14 17.43 -10.69
CA ASN A 143 2.12 18.40 -10.30
C ASN A 143 1.20 18.78 -11.48
N SER A 144 1.74 18.80 -12.71
CA SER A 144 1.01 19.05 -13.96
C SER A 144 -0.21 18.12 -14.20
N ALA A 145 -0.20 16.90 -13.65
CA ALA A 145 -1.34 16.00 -13.80
C ALA A 145 -2.57 16.41 -12.97
N TRP A 146 -2.41 17.38 -12.07
CA TRP A 146 -3.47 17.94 -11.23
C TRP A 146 -3.87 19.37 -11.67
N ASP A 147 -3.08 20.02 -12.55
CA ASP A 147 -3.22 21.44 -12.86
C ASP A 147 -4.51 21.77 -13.63
N ASN A 148 -5.09 20.78 -14.30
CA ASN A 148 -6.33 20.92 -15.08
C ASN A 148 -7.59 20.38 -14.37
N VAL A 149 -7.52 20.08 -13.06
CA VAL A 149 -8.68 19.59 -12.31
C VAL A 149 -9.43 20.79 -11.71
N GLU A 150 -10.69 20.98 -12.11
CA GLU A 150 -11.58 21.97 -11.47
C GLU A 150 -11.63 21.74 -9.95
N GLU A 151 -11.57 22.81 -9.17
CA GLU A 151 -11.57 22.75 -7.69
C GLU A 151 -12.72 21.88 -7.15
N SER A 152 -13.90 21.98 -7.77
CA SER A 152 -15.09 21.17 -7.43
C SER A 152 -14.94 19.67 -7.65
N ARG A 153 -13.96 19.23 -8.45
CA ARG A 153 -13.71 17.83 -8.81
C ARG A 153 -12.50 17.22 -8.14
N ILE A 154 -11.78 17.99 -7.33
CA ILE A 154 -10.52 17.51 -6.69
C ILE A 154 -10.80 16.28 -5.82
N LEU A 155 -11.86 16.25 -5.03
CA LEU A 155 -12.21 15.10 -4.18
C LEU A 155 -12.41 13.82 -5.01
N LEU A 156 -13.20 13.90 -6.08
CA LEU A 156 -13.43 12.75 -6.96
C LEU A 156 -12.14 12.26 -7.61
N GLU A 157 -11.27 13.18 -8.04
CA GLU A 157 -9.98 12.83 -8.63
C GLU A 157 -9.03 12.21 -7.61
N VAL A 158 -9.05 12.67 -6.36
CA VAL A 158 -8.32 12.05 -5.24
C VAL A 158 -8.76 10.59 -5.04
N ILE A 159 -10.07 10.35 -4.97
CA ILE A 159 -10.64 9.01 -4.79
C ILE A 159 -10.29 8.12 -6.00
N ARG A 160 -10.46 8.62 -7.23
CA ARG A 160 -10.14 7.90 -8.45
C ARG A 160 -8.66 7.47 -8.51
N ARG A 161 -7.74 8.36 -8.15
CA ARG A 161 -6.30 8.06 -8.14
C ARG A 161 -5.94 7.06 -7.04
N ALA A 162 -6.53 7.21 -5.88
CA ALA A 162 -6.32 6.25 -4.79
C ALA A 162 -6.75 4.83 -5.22
N ASP A 163 -7.89 4.70 -5.89
CA ASP A 163 -8.35 3.43 -6.45
C ASP A 163 -7.39 2.86 -7.50
N LEU A 164 -6.96 3.68 -8.47
CA LEU A 164 -6.00 3.26 -9.50
C LEU A 164 -4.64 2.81 -8.93
N MET A 165 -4.22 3.41 -7.81
CA MET A 165 -2.98 3.03 -7.12
C MET A 165 -3.16 1.84 -6.17
N GLY A 166 -4.37 1.32 -6.00
CA GLY A 166 -4.67 0.27 -5.03
C GLY A 166 -4.42 0.73 -3.59
N ALA A 167 -4.69 2.01 -3.30
CA ALA A 167 -4.56 2.53 -1.95
C ALA A 167 -5.61 1.93 -1.02
N SER A 168 -5.23 1.65 0.22
CA SER A 168 -6.16 1.23 1.27
C SER A 168 -6.80 2.42 1.97
N ASP A 169 -6.04 3.52 2.13
CA ASP A 169 -6.52 4.70 2.85
C ASP A 169 -6.04 5.98 2.15
N ILE A 170 -6.90 7.00 2.18
CA ILE A 170 -6.61 8.38 1.76
C ILE A 170 -6.55 9.22 3.03
N HIS A 171 -5.49 9.99 3.19
CA HIS A 171 -5.34 10.94 4.29
C HIS A 171 -5.38 12.36 3.74
N LEU A 172 -6.29 13.18 4.27
CA LEU A 172 -6.36 14.62 4.07
C LEU A 172 -5.92 15.28 5.37
N GLU A 173 -4.75 15.90 5.37
CA GLU A 173 -4.10 16.41 6.57
C GLU A 173 -3.85 17.89 6.44
N PRO A 174 -4.52 18.74 7.26
CA PRO A 174 -4.22 20.16 7.33
C PRO A 174 -2.82 20.39 7.90
N GLY A 175 -2.19 21.46 7.46
CA GLY A 175 -0.93 21.96 7.98
C GLY A 175 -0.87 23.47 7.82
N GLU A 176 0.19 24.11 8.28
CA GLU A 176 0.35 25.56 8.22
C GLU A 176 0.39 26.04 6.76
N GLY A 177 -0.71 26.65 6.29
CA GLY A 177 -0.85 27.21 4.94
C GLY A 177 -1.11 26.20 3.80
N TYR A 178 -1.37 24.94 4.09
CA TYR A 178 -1.66 23.92 3.07
C TYR A 178 -2.52 22.77 3.62
N MET A 179 -3.07 21.95 2.71
CA MET A 179 -3.59 20.62 3.02
C MET A 179 -2.78 19.57 2.28
N ARG A 180 -2.28 18.57 3.00
CA ARG A 180 -1.50 17.47 2.45
C ARG A 180 -2.39 16.27 2.16
N ILE A 181 -2.28 15.71 0.95
CA ILE A 181 -2.92 14.46 0.55
C ILE A 181 -1.89 13.35 0.57
N ARG A 182 -2.17 12.27 1.31
CA ARG A 182 -1.35 11.06 1.31
C ARG A 182 -2.21 9.83 1.04
N PHE A 183 -1.64 8.86 0.33
CA PHE A 183 -2.26 7.56 0.10
C PHE A 183 -1.45 6.47 0.80
N ARG A 184 -2.15 5.54 1.44
CA ARG A 184 -1.52 4.33 1.95
C ARG A 184 -1.56 3.25 0.88
N VAL A 185 -0.43 2.96 0.25
CA VAL A 185 -0.29 1.98 -0.83
C VAL A 185 0.65 0.86 -0.36
N HIS A 186 0.17 -0.37 -0.37
CA HIS A 186 0.91 -1.55 0.10
C HIS A 186 1.51 -1.37 1.51
N GLY A 187 0.80 -0.66 2.40
CA GLY A 187 1.23 -0.35 3.77
C GLY A 187 2.06 0.93 3.90
N ASN A 188 2.64 1.45 2.81
CA ASN A 188 3.45 2.67 2.81
C ASN A 188 2.59 3.91 2.62
N LEU A 189 2.87 4.96 3.39
CA LEU A 189 2.15 6.22 3.31
C LEU A 189 2.91 7.20 2.38
N LEU A 190 2.34 7.47 1.21
CA LEU A 190 2.95 8.23 0.12
C LEU A 190 2.29 9.60 -0.03
N VAL A 191 3.09 10.66 -0.04
CA VAL A 191 2.58 12.01 -0.33
C VAL A 191 2.20 12.10 -1.81
N GLN A 192 0.97 12.52 -2.07
CA GLN A 192 0.43 12.67 -3.42
C GLN A 192 0.42 14.12 -3.87
N ARG A 193 -0.04 15.03 -3.01
CA ARG A 193 -0.14 16.45 -3.32
C ARG A 193 -0.20 17.29 -2.04
N LYS A 194 0.23 18.55 -2.16
CA LYS A 194 -0.14 19.64 -1.26
C LYS A 194 -1.12 20.55 -1.99
N LEU A 195 -2.27 20.79 -1.40
CA LEU A 195 -3.27 21.74 -1.85
C LEU A 195 -3.04 23.08 -1.18
N THR A 196 -3.43 24.18 -1.84
CA THR A 196 -3.56 25.47 -1.17
C THR A 196 -4.68 25.42 -0.14
N VAL A 197 -4.69 26.34 0.82
CA VAL A 197 -5.76 26.42 1.84
C VAL A 197 -7.14 26.44 1.18
N ARG A 198 -7.35 27.28 0.18
CA ARG A 198 -8.60 27.38 -0.56
C ARG A 198 -9.05 26.05 -1.20
N GLN A 199 -8.12 25.36 -1.88
CA GLN A 199 -8.41 24.04 -2.46
C GLN A 199 -8.73 23.00 -1.39
N GLY A 200 -8.03 23.05 -0.26
CA GLY A 200 -8.29 22.20 0.89
C GLY A 200 -9.67 22.41 1.49
N GLU A 201 -10.09 23.67 1.66
CA GLU A 201 -11.43 24.04 2.14
C GLU A 201 -12.53 23.53 1.21
N GLU A 202 -12.38 23.67 -0.12
CA GLU A 202 -13.35 23.15 -1.09
C GLU A 202 -13.44 21.62 -1.08
N VAL A 203 -12.29 20.91 -0.94
CA VAL A 203 -12.29 19.45 -0.79
C VAL A 203 -13.00 19.03 0.48
N MET A 204 -12.74 19.69 1.61
CA MET A 204 -13.40 19.42 2.89
C MET A 204 -14.90 19.70 2.85
N LYS A 205 -15.31 20.78 2.20
CA LYS A 205 -16.71 21.13 2.01
C LYS A 205 -17.45 20.07 1.16
N SER A 206 -16.86 19.67 0.03
CA SER A 206 -17.40 18.61 -0.83
C SER A 206 -17.50 17.29 -0.08
N LEU A 207 -16.46 16.93 0.69
CA LEU A 207 -16.43 15.70 1.47
C LEU A 207 -17.53 15.69 2.56
N LYS A 208 -17.64 16.79 3.34
CA LYS A 208 -18.67 16.89 4.39
C LYS A 208 -20.07 16.78 3.81
N LEU A 209 -20.30 17.36 2.63
CA LEU A 209 -21.58 17.27 1.92
C LEU A 209 -21.89 15.83 1.48
N GLU A 210 -20.95 15.17 0.77
CA GLU A 210 -21.13 13.80 0.29
C GLU A 210 -21.23 12.78 1.43
N ALA A 211 -20.50 13.02 2.52
CA ALA A 211 -20.51 12.16 3.70
C ALA A 211 -21.68 12.46 4.66
N HIS A 212 -22.53 13.43 4.35
CA HIS A 212 -23.60 13.89 5.24
C HIS A 212 -23.09 14.25 6.66
N LEU A 213 -21.86 14.75 6.75
CA LEU A 213 -21.27 15.22 8.00
C LEU A 213 -21.78 16.61 8.37
N LEU A 214 -21.90 16.87 9.65
CA LEU A 214 -22.44 18.14 10.16
C LEU A 214 -21.40 19.26 9.99
N SER A 215 -21.59 20.12 9.01
CA SER A 215 -20.71 21.28 8.77
C SER A 215 -20.72 22.31 9.90
N SER A 216 -21.81 22.36 10.69
CA SER A 216 -21.96 23.25 11.83
C SER A 216 -21.21 22.78 13.09
N GLN A 217 -20.83 21.53 13.16
CA GLN A 217 -20.06 20.96 14.29
C GLN A 217 -18.58 20.91 13.93
N THR A 218 -17.89 22.03 14.05
CA THR A 218 -16.43 22.08 13.98
C THR A 218 -15.82 21.60 15.30
N GLY A 219 -14.68 20.88 15.20
CA GLY A 219 -13.97 20.41 16.39
C GLY A 219 -14.56 19.16 17.05
N THR A 220 -15.39 18.39 16.34
CA THR A 220 -15.96 17.12 16.82
C THR A 220 -15.51 15.94 15.96
N PHE A 221 -15.39 14.77 16.59
CA PHE A 221 -15.18 13.52 15.87
C PHE A 221 -16.46 13.14 15.13
N GLN A 222 -16.33 12.85 13.85
CA GLN A 222 -17.46 12.43 13.02
C GLN A 222 -17.04 11.24 12.16
N SER A 223 -17.95 10.29 12.00
CA SER A 223 -17.76 9.09 11.18
C SER A 223 -18.93 8.93 10.22
N SER A 224 -18.64 8.51 8.98
CA SER A 224 -19.67 8.30 7.96
C SER A 224 -19.21 7.29 6.91
N ARG A 225 -20.13 6.95 6.00
CA ARG A 225 -19.84 6.16 4.79
C ARG A 225 -20.28 6.93 3.55
N ILE A 226 -19.44 6.91 2.52
CA ILE A 226 -19.71 7.49 1.21
C ILE A 226 -19.73 6.38 0.19
N ARG A 227 -20.67 6.45 -0.73
CA ARG A 227 -20.70 5.60 -1.91
C ARG A 227 -20.54 6.43 -3.15
N THR A 228 -19.34 6.39 -3.75
CA THR A 228 -18.97 7.26 -4.88
C THR A 228 -18.89 6.46 -6.17
N PRO A 229 -19.67 6.83 -7.21
CA PRO A 229 -19.50 6.26 -8.54
C PRO A 229 -18.22 6.82 -9.19
N LEU A 230 -17.42 5.94 -9.76
CA LEU A 230 -16.25 6.30 -10.55
C LEU A 230 -16.55 6.21 -12.05
N PRO A 231 -15.76 6.88 -12.92
CA PRO A 231 -15.78 6.64 -14.36
C PRO A 231 -15.68 5.14 -14.65
N HIS A 232 -16.32 4.69 -15.72
CA HIS A 232 -16.41 3.28 -16.15
C HIS A 232 -17.37 2.39 -15.33
N GLY A 233 -18.29 2.98 -14.58
CA GLY A 233 -19.36 2.24 -13.89
C GLY A 233 -18.93 1.52 -12.59
N LYS A 234 -17.70 1.70 -12.15
CA LYS A 234 -17.24 1.21 -10.84
C LYS A 234 -17.79 2.12 -9.74
N THR A 235 -18.28 1.51 -8.66
CA THR A 235 -18.67 2.23 -7.44
C THR A 235 -17.72 1.83 -6.32
N ILE A 236 -17.26 2.81 -5.54
CA ILE A 236 -16.41 2.60 -4.38
C ILE A 236 -17.17 3.00 -3.13
N ASP A 237 -17.15 2.14 -2.13
CA ASP A 237 -17.58 2.45 -0.77
C ASP A 237 -16.37 2.96 0.03
N LEU A 238 -16.54 4.08 0.73
CA LEU A 238 -15.51 4.71 1.55
C LEU A 238 -16.05 4.87 2.98
N ARG A 239 -15.25 4.47 3.96
CA ARG A 239 -15.46 4.83 5.35
C ARG A 239 -14.66 6.09 5.65
N VAL A 240 -15.34 7.12 6.14
CA VAL A 240 -14.78 8.45 6.42
C VAL A 240 -14.73 8.67 7.92
N GLU A 241 -13.55 8.98 8.42
CA GLU A 241 -13.32 9.37 9.80
C GLU A 241 -12.75 10.78 9.82
N LEU A 242 -13.44 11.71 10.46
CA LEU A 242 -13.02 13.10 10.64
C LEU A 242 -12.60 13.30 12.08
N SER A 243 -11.41 13.86 12.26
CA SER A 243 -10.82 14.16 13.57
C SER A 243 -10.33 15.60 13.60
N PRO A 244 -10.70 16.39 14.59
CA PRO A 244 -10.17 17.74 14.76
C PRO A 244 -8.69 17.69 15.18
N THR A 245 -7.88 18.57 14.57
CA THR A 245 -6.49 18.81 14.93
C THR A 245 -6.25 20.29 15.18
N ILE A 246 -5.07 20.68 15.65
CA ILE A 246 -4.73 22.09 15.89
C ILE A 246 -4.72 22.92 14.60
N ASP A 247 -4.42 22.29 13.45
CA ASP A 247 -4.36 22.96 12.15
C ASP A 247 -5.69 22.87 11.36
N GLY A 248 -6.72 22.25 11.92
CA GLY A 248 -8.03 22.06 11.31
C GLY A 248 -8.49 20.59 11.32
N ASP A 249 -9.53 20.29 10.57
CA ASP A 249 -10.07 18.93 10.50
C ASP A 249 -9.19 18.02 9.62
N SER A 250 -8.67 16.94 10.19
CA SER A 250 -8.00 15.87 9.47
C SER A 250 -9.00 14.77 9.11
N VAL A 251 -8.86 14.20 7.92
CA VAL A 251 -9.76 13.13 7.45
C VAL A 251 -8.97 11.92 6.98
N ILE A 252 -9.46 10.75 7.37
CA ILE A 252 -9.01 9.48 6.81
C ILE A 252 -10.21 8.84 6.10
N MET A 253 -10.02 8.51 4.81
CA MET A 253 -11.01 7.77 4.03
C MET A 253 -10.44 6.39 3.71
N ARG A 254 -11.05 5.33 4.25
CA ARG A 254 -10.69 3.94 3.94
C ARG A 254 -11.47 3.46 2.73
N LEU A 255 -10.75 2.98 1.72
CA LEU A 255 -11.35 2.38 0.54
C LEU A 255 -11.79 0.95 0.87
N LEU A 256 -13.08 0.68 0.69
CA LEU A 256 -13.65 -0.66 0.85
C LEU A 256 -13.73 -1.29 -0.55
N ASP A 257 -12.86 -2.28 -0.83
CA ASP A 257 -12.85 -2.95 -2.14
C ASP A 257 -13.87 -4.08 -2.19
N PRO A 258 -14.96 -3.94 -2.97
CA PRO A 258 -15.96 -5.01 -3.10
C PRO A 258 -15.39 -6.33 -3.66
N LYS A 259 -14.27 -6.27 -4.40
CA LYS A 259 -13.61 -7.49 -4.92
C LYS A 259 -12.97 -8.32 -3.82
N SER A 260 -12.70 -7.74 -2.65
CA SER A 260 -12.17 -8.49 -1.52
C SER A 260 -13.18 -9.50 -0.94
N ILE A 261 -14.47 -9.37 -1.28
CA ILE A 261 -15.56 -10.23 -0.79
C ILE A 261 -15.59 -11.55 -1.54
N ASN A 262 -15.37 -11.56 -2.86
CA ASN A 262 -15.51 -12.75 -3.72
C ASN A 262 -14.18 -13.49 -3.88
N ARG A 263 -13.52 -13.80 -2.76
CA ARG A 263 -12.30 -14.62 -2.76
C ARG A 263 -12.62 -16.07 -2.43
N SER A 264 -12.02 -16.97 -3.19
CA SER A 264 -12.01 -18.40 -2.89
C SER A 264 -10.93 -18.73 -1.87
N LEU A 265 -11.00 -19.91 -1.24
CA LEU A 265 -9.92 -20.39 -0.35
C LEU A 265 -8.57 -20.49 -1.07
N ALA A 266 -8.56 -20.72 -2.38
CA ALA A 266 -7.34 -20.72 -3.18
C ALA A 266 -6.65 -19.33 -3.24
N ASP A 267 -7.44 -18.25 -3.19
CA ASP A 267 -6.93 -16.87 -3.22
C ASP A 267 -6.25 -16.44 -1.90
N LEU A 268 -6.38 -17.23 -0.84
CA LEU A 268 -5.66 -16.99 0.42
C LEU A 268 -4.17 -17.30 0.29
N ASN A 269 -3.74 -17.99 -0.77
CA ASN A 269 -2.35 -18.42 -0.98
C ASN A 269 -1.78 -19.17 0.24
N LEU A 270 -2.58 -20.05 0.83
CA LEU A 270 -2.15 -20.87 1.97
C LEU A 270 -1.01 -21.80 1.53
N PRO A 271 0.02 -21.97 2.35
CA PRO A 271 0.99 -23.04 2.16
C PRO A 271 0.29 -24.39 2.01
N THR A 272 0.79 -25.25 1.12
CA THR A 272 0.18 -26.56 0.83
C THR A 272 -0.06 -27.40 2.09
N ALA A 273 0.83 -27.29 3.08
CA ALA A 273 0.70 -27.99 4.37
C ALA A 273 -0.46 -27.48 5.24
N TYR A 274 -0.89 -26.23 5.08
CA TYR A 274 -1.93 -25.62 5.93
C TYR A 274 -3.34 -25.81 5.38
N TYR A 275 -3.47 -26.03 4.08
CA TYR A 275 -4.78 -26.22 3.45
C TYR A 275 -5.55 -27.42 4.04
N PRO A 276 -4.96 -28.64 4.18
CA PRO A 276 -5.65 -29.78 4.80
C PRO A 276 -6.05 -29.51 6.26
N ILE A 277 -5.19 -28.82 7.02
CA ILE A 277 -5.47 -28.48 8.43
C ILE A 277 -6.70 -27.56 8.51
N LEU A 278 -6.75 -26.54 7.64
CA LEU A 278 -7.90 -25.63 7.58
C LEU A 278 -9.18 -26.42 7.23
N MET A 279 -9.13 -27.24 6.18
CA MET A 279 -10.29 -27.99 5.70
C MET A 279 -10.81 -28.98 6.75
N ASP A 280 -9.93 -29.70 7.43
CA ASP A 280 -10.33 -30.56 8.54
C ASP A 280 -10.97 -29.74 9.67
N THR A 281 -10.37 -28.60 10.03
CA THR A 281 -10.85 -27.77 11.14
C THR A 281 -12.24 -27.18 10.87
N ILE A 282 -12.47 -26.63 9.67
CA ILE A 282 -13.76 -26.00 9.31
C ILE A 282 -14.86 -27.03 8.98
N SER A 283 -14.52 -28.29 8.87
CA SER A 283 -15.49 -29.38 8.73
C SER A 283 -16.08 -29.86 10.08
N LYS A 284 -15.49 -29.44 11.19
CA LYS A 284 -16.00 -29.77 12.54
C LYS A 284 -17.30 -29.01 12.80
N THR A 285 -18.15 -29.62 13.57
CA THR A 285 -19.44 -29.04 13.95
C THR A 285 -19.32 -28.06 15.11
N SER A 286 -18.26 -28.16 15.92
CA SER A 286 -18.07 -27.32 17.10
C SER A 286 -16.61 -27.08 17.44
N GLY A 287 -16.37 -26.00 18.15
CA GLY A 287 -15.07 -25.62 18.66
C GLY A 287 -14.71 -24.17 18.35
N LEU A 288 -13.51 -23.75 18.75
CA LEU A 288 -13.05 -22.41 18.68
C LEU A 288 -11.90 -22.28 17.67
N ILE A 289 -12.07 -21.40 16.69
CA ILE A 289 -11.08 -21.02 15.69
C ILE A 289 -10.76 -19.54 15.86
N ILE A 290 -9.49 -19.22 16.02
CA ILE A 290 -9.06 -17.84 16.28
C ILE A 290 -8.13 -17.37 15.18
N VAL A 291 -8.39 -16.19 14.63
CA VAL A 291 -7.46 -15.52 13.71
C VAL A 291 -6.87 -14.32 14.44
N THR A 292 -5.55 -14.29 14.59
CA THR A 292 -4.86 -13.24 15.33
C THR A 292 -3.86 -12.47 14.47
N GLY A 293 -3.54 -11.26 14.90
CA GLY A 293 -2.59 -10.37 14.26
C GLY A 293 -2.98 -8.90 14.43
N PRO A 294 -2.08 -7.95 14.11
CA PRO A 294 -2.35 -6.53 14.22
C PRO A 294 -3.44 -6.07 13.25
N THR A 295 -3.85 -4.82 13.42
CA THR A 295 -4.74 -4.16 12.45
C THR A 295 -4.10 -4.14 11.07
N GLY A 296 -4.89 -4.48 10.04
CA GLY A 296 -4.41 -4.52 8.66
C GLY A 296 -3.65 -5.80 8.27
N SER A 297 -3.61 -6.84 9.12
CA SER A 297 -3.00 -8.14 8.78
C SER A 297 -3.85 -9.02 7.87
N GLY A 298 -5.08 -8.60 7.52
CA GLY A 298 -5.98 -9.33 6.61
C GLY A 298 -6.91 -10.35 7.30
N LYS A 299 -7.07 -10.30 8.63
CA LYS A 299 -7.93 -11.20 9.40
C LYS A 299 -9.35 -11.29 8.84
N THR A 300 -9.99 -10.13 8.62
CA THR A 300 -11.36 -10.04 8.08
C THR A 300 -11.47 -10.71 6.71
N THR A 301 -10.49 -10.50 5.83
CA THR A 301 -10.46 -11.14 4.51
C THR A 301 -10.41 -12.66 4.63
N THR A 302 -9.53 -13.19 5.47
CA THR A 302 -9.40 -14.63 5.69
C THR A 302 -10.69 -15.21 6.27
N LEU A 303 -11.27 -14.57 7.31
CA LEU A 303 -12.51 -15.03 7.93
C LEU A 303 -13.68 -14.99 6.96
N TYR A 304 -13.85 -13.91 6.21
CA TYR A 304 -14.94 -13.81 5.22
C TYR A 304 -14.80 -14.86 4.11
N THR A 305 -13.57 -15.11 3.63
CA THR A 305 -13.33 -16.16 2.64
C THR A 305 -13.70 -17.54 3.18
N VAL A 306 -13.37 -17.85 4.44
CA VAL A 306 -13.76 -19.11 5.08
C VAL A 306 -15.27 -19.18 5.28
N LEU A 307 -15.91 -18.11 5.75
CA LEU A 307 -17.37 -18.07 5.92
C LEU A 307 -18.11 -18.22 4.60
N GLN A 308 -17.63 -17.63 3.51
CA GLN A 308 -18.22 -17.84 2.18
C GLN A 308 -18.15 -19.30 1.75
N HIS A 309 -17.03 -19.96 1.98
CA HIS A 309 -16.90 -21.39 1.70
C HIS A 309 -17.89 -22.23 2.53
N LEU A 310 -18.12 -21.88 3.80
CA LEU A 310 -19.10 -22.54 4.65
C LEU A 310 -20.54 -22.22 4.23
N ASN A 311 -20.80 -21.03 3.73
CA ASN A 311 -22.13 -20.58 3.25
C ASN A 311 -22.65 -21.39 2.06
N GLU A 312 -21.76 -22.02 1.29
CA GLU A 312 -22.13 -22.94 0.19
C GLU A 312 -22.75 -24.27 0.69
N LYS A 313 -22.66 -24.57 2.00
CA LYS A 313 -23.01 -25.87 2.62
C LYS A 313 -24.35 -25.87 3.35
N SER A 314 -25.27 -24.99 3.04
CA SER A 314 -26.58 -24.91 3.72
C SER A 314 -26.50 -24.71 5.25
N ALA A 315 -25.43 -24.05 5.72
CA ALA A 315 -25.21 -23.75 7.13
C ALA A 315 -25.81 -22.40 7.51
N LYS A 316 -26.33 -22.27 8.73
CA LYS A 316 -26.77 -20.99 9.28
C LYS A 316 -25.57 -20.25 9.86
N LEU A 317 -25.13 -19.21 9.16
CA LEU A 317 -23.98 -18.42 9.55
C LEU A 317 -24.43 -17.08 10.14
N ILE A 318 -23.96 -16.75 11.33
CA ILE A 318 -24.22 -15.46 12.00
C ILE A 318 -22.90 -14.77 12.27
N THR A 319 -22.81 -13.47 11.97
CA THR A 319 -21.66 -12.66 12.33
C THR A 319 -22.04 -11.50 13.25
N ILE A 320 -21.16 -11.13 14.15
CA ILE A 320 -21.32 -10.02 15.12
C ILE A 320 -20.07 -9.15 14.96
N GLU A 321 -20.22 -7.93 14.48
CA GLU A 321 -19.09 -7.11 13.99
C GLU A 321 -19.20 -5.64 14.40
N ASP A 322 -18.06 -4.97 14.58
CA ASP A 322 -17.95 -3.56 14.97
C ASP A 322 -16.95 -2.80 14.05
N PRO A 323 -17.46 -2.20 12.95
CA PRO A 323 -18.74 -2.48 12.28
C PRO A 323 -18.64 -3.63 11.26
N VAL A 324 -19.77 -3.99 10.65
CA VAL A 324 -19.80 -4.85 9.46
C VAL A 324 -19.04 -4.14 8.33
N GLU A 325 -17.95 -4.75 7.84
CA GLU A 325 -17.15 -4.17 6.76
C GLU A 325 -17.84 -4.28 5.41
N TYR A 326 -18.39 -5.45 5.10
CA TYR A 326 -19.09 -5.71 3.84
C TYR A 326 -20.35 -6.55 4.08
N ARG A 327 -21.39 -6.32 3.29
CA ARG A 327 -22.55 -7.20 3.26
C ARG A 327 -22.25 -8.44 2.43
N VAL A 328 -22.44 -9.60 3.01
CA VAL A 328 -22.28 -10.91 2.36
C VAL A 328 -23.65 -11.59 2.26
N ALA A 329 -24.03 -11.93 1.04
CA ALA A 329 -25.30 -12.63 0.83
C ALA A 329 -25.29 -13.99 1.53
N GLY A 330 -26.40 -14.36 2.16
CA GLY A 330 -26.54 -15.62 2.89
C GLY A 330 -26.09 -15.58 4.34
N LEU A 331 -25.36 -14.56 4.80
CA LEU A 331 -24.97 -14.39 6.21
C LEU A 331 -25.98 -13.51 6.96
N SER A 332 -26.27 -13.86 8.21
CA SER A 332 -26.98 -13.00 9.15
C SER A 332 -25.96 -12.14 9.91
N GLN A 333 -25.75 -10.90 9.47
CA GLN A 333 -24.73 -10.01 10.01
C GLN A 333 -25.33 -9.02 11.01
N ILE A 334 -24.88 -9.06 12.26
CA ILE A 334 -25.30 -8.18 13.36
C ILE A 334 -24.20 -7.13 13.54
N GLN A 335 -24.55 -5.87 13.37
CA GLN A 335 -23.64 -4.75 13.66
C GLN A 335 -23.80 -4.28 15.09
N ILE A 336 -22.67 -4.06 15.77
CA ILE A 336 -22.64 -3.48 17.11
C ILE A 336 -23.09 -2.03 17.04
N GLU A 337 -24.01 -1.66 17.93
CA GLU A 337 -24.52 -0.30 18.13
C GLU A 337 -24.70 -0.09 19.64
N VAL A 338 -23.63 0.31 20.32
CA VAL A 338 -23.60 0.42 21.79
C VAL A 338 -24.68 1.35 22.30
N ASP A 339 -24.92 2.46 21.61
CA ASP A 339 -25.94 3.47 21.96
C ASP A 339 -27.37 2.89 21.95
N LYS A 340 -27.58 1.81 21.21
CA LYS A 340 -28.86 1.05 21.15
C LYS A 340 -28.87 -0.19 22.02
N GLY A 341 -27.81 -0.41 22.82
CA GLY A 341 -27.67 -1.59 23.69
C GLY A 341 -27.22 -2.85 22.95
N VAL A 342 -26.86 -2.76 21.66
CA VAL A 342 -26.33 -3.89 20.89
C VAL A 342 -24.83 -4.00 21.15
N THR A 343 -24.47 -4.72 22.21
CA THR A 343 -23.06 -5.03 22.55
C THR A 343 -22.68 -6.42 22.03
N PHE A 344 -21.37 -6.74 21.99
CA PHE A 344 -20.91 -8.09 21.61
C PHE A 344 -21.56 -9.19 22.45
N ALA A 345 -21.59 -8.99 23.79
CA ALA A 345 -22.19 -9.97 24.70
C ALA A 345 -23.71 -10.12 24.48
N ALA A 346 -24.45 -9.03 24.33
CA ALA A 346 -25.90 -9.06 24.07
C ALA A 346 -26.21 -9.73 22.71
N ALA A 347 -25.47 -9.36 21.67
CA ALA A 347 -25.63 -9.92 20.33
C ALA A 347 -25.31 -11.42 20.31
N LEU A 348 -24.25 -11.87 21.00
CA LEU A 348 -23.86 -13.27 21.05
C LEU A 348 -24.90 -14.14 21.81
N ARG A 349 -25.44 -13.65 22.96
CA ARG A 349 -26.56 -14.31 23.64
C ARG A 349 -27.78 -14.42 22.72
N SER A 350 -28.06 -13.45 21.90
CA SER A 350 -29.16 -13.50 20.94
C SER A 350 -28.85 -14.48 19.81
N ALA A 351 -27.66 -14.43 19.24
CA ALA A 351 -27.21 -15.29 18.13
C ALA A 351 -27.34 -16.79 18.49
N MET A 352 -26.92 -17.19 19.69
CA MET A 352 -27.05 -18.59 20.18
C MET A 352 -28.49 -19.13 20.22
N ARG A 353 -29.51 -18.24 20.15
CA ARG A 353 -30.94 -18.63 20.11
C ARG A 353 -31.55 -18.55 18.70
N MET A 354 -30.73 -18.23 17.70
CA MET A 354 -31.16 -18.09 16.31
C MET A 354 -30.84 -19.33 15.46
N ASP A 355 -30.63 -20.46 16.10
CA ASP A 355 -30.31 -21.76 15.46
C ASP A 355 -29.06 -21.65 14.53
N PRO A 356 -27.91 -21.19 15.03
CA PRO A 356 -26.70 -21.04 14.21
C PRO A 356 -25.90 -22.34 14.16
N ASP A 357 -25.32 -22.68 13.01
CA ASP A 357 -24.26 -23.69 12.91
C ASP A 357 -22.90 -23.07 13.20
N THR A 358 -22.70 -21.86 12.71
CA THR A 358 -21.42 -21.11 12.83
C THR A 358 -21.67 -19.69 13.27
N ILE A 359 -20.86 -19.24 14.22
CA ILE A 359 -20.89 -17.87 14.73
C ILE A 359 -19.51 -17.21 14.53
N LEU A 360 -19.46 -16.04 13.88
CA LEU A 360 -18.29 -15.17 13.90
C LEU A 360 -18.49 -14.08 14.95
N VAL A 361 -17.63 -14.03 15.95
CA VAL A 361 -17.48 -12.90 16.86
C VAL A 361 -16.30 -12.05 16.36
N GLY A 362 -16.57 -10.87 15.82
CA GLY A 362 -15.59 -10.03 15.14
C GLY A 362 -14.31 -9.84 15.95
N GLU A 363 -14.45 -9.59 17.25
CA GLU A 363 -13.32 -9.60 18.18
C GLU A 363 -13.76 -9.88 19.62
N VAL A 364 -12.84 -10.40 20.42
CA VAL A 364 -13.00 -10.63 21.85
C VAL A 364 -12.06 -9.68 22.62
N ARG A 365 -12.65 -8.66 23.25
CA ARG A 365 -11.90 -7.64 24.02
C ARG A 365 -11.96 -7.86 25.52
N ASP A 366 -13.05 -8.41 26.03
CA ASP A 366 -13.39 -8.52 27.45
C ASP A 366 -13.74 -9.96 27.87
N GLU A 367 -13.76 -10.17 29.17
CA GLU A 367 -14.01 -11.47 29.80
C GLU A 367 -15.41 -12.02 29.50
N GLU A 368 -16.43 -11.13 29.49
CA GLU A 368 -17.82 -11.55 29.27
C GLU A 368 -17.98 -12.11 27.84
N THR A 369 -17.47 -11.41 26.83
CA THR A 369 -17.50 -11.86 25.44
C THR A 369 -16.69 -13.14 25.26
N ALA A 370 -15.52 -13.27 25.92
CA ALA A 370 -14.70 -14.48 25.86
C ALA A 370 -15.46 -15.71 26.39
N LYS A 371 -16.05 -15.60 27.57
CA LYS A 371 -16.83 -16.69 28.19
C LYS A 371 -18.04 -17.08 27.36
N LEU A 372 -18.73 -16.11 26.77
CA LEU A 372 -19.87 -16.41 25.88
C LEU A 372 -19.46 -17.10 24.59
N ALA A 373 -18.31 -16.69 23.98
CA ALA A 373 -17.78 -17.35 22.78
C ALA A 373 -17.40 -18.82 23.07
N VAL A 374 -16.79 -19.05 24.21
CA VAL A 374 -16.48 -20.41 24.70
C VAL A 374 -17.75 -21.20 24.95
N ALA A 375 -18.75 -20.66 25.66
CA ALA A 375 -20.02 -21.30 25.90
C ALA A 375 -20.77 -21.67 24.61
N ALA A 376 -20.70 -20.82 23.59
CA ALA A 376 -21.23 -21.13 22.27
C ALA A 376 -20.54 -22.36 21.65
N ALA A 377 -19.21 -22.44 21.76
CA ALA A 377 -18.43 -23.57 21.26
C ALA A 377 -18.72 -24.86 22.04
N GLU A 378 -18.96 -24.79 23.38
CA GLU A 378 -19.36 -25.91 24.23
C GLU A 378 -20.75 -26.46 23.87
N THR A 379 -21.66 -25.55 23.48
CA THR A 379 -23.03 -25.92 23.12
C THR A 379 -23.19 -26.39 21.67
N GLY A 380 -22.08 -26.67 20.98
CA GLY A 380 -22.12 -27.37 19.70
C GLY A 380 -21.92 -26.49 18.47
N HIS A 381 -21.56 -25.20 18.64
CA HIS A 381 -21.38 -24.29 17.53
C HIS A 381 -19.90 -24.17 17.11
N LEU A 382 -19.65 -23.98 15.82
CA LEU A 382 -18.33 -23.61 15.32
C LEU A 382 -18.15 -22.10 15.47
N VAL A 383 -17.27 -21.69 16.37
CA VAL A 383 -17.06 -20.28 16.70
C VAL A 383 -15.76 -19.75 16.13
N PHE A 384 -15.86 -18.71 15.31
CA PHE A 384 -14.72 -17.94 14.82
C PHE A 384 -14.60 -16.63 15.60
N THR A 385 -13.38 -16.24 15.91
CA THR A 385 -13.14 -14.91 16.51
C THR A 385 -11.78 -14.35 16.14
N THR A 386 -11.58 -13.06 16.44
CA THR A 386 -10.26 -12.45 16.35
C THR A 386 -9.75 -11.98 17.70
N LEU A 387 -8.42 -12.01 17.82
CA LEU A 387 -7.69 -11.39 18.91
C LEU A 387 -6.56 -10.49 18.34
N HIS A 388 -6.10 -9.54 19.16
CA HIS A 388 -4.95 -8.71 18.85
C HIS A 388 -3.73 -9.19 19.63
N THR A 389 -3.25 -10.40 19.30
CA THR A 389 -1.99 -10.95 19.81
C THR A 389 -1.00 -11.10 18.67
N ASN A 390 0.28 -11.09 18.98
CA ASN A 390 1.33 -11.08 17.97
C ASN A 390 1.54 -12.44 17.33
N ASN A 391 1.38 -13.50 18.10
CA ASN A 391 1.58 -14.86 17.63
C ASN A 391 0.46 -15.81 18.13
N ALA A 392 0.44 -17.01 17.53
CA ALA A 392 -0.62 -17.98 17.80
C ALA A 392 -0.62 -18.49 19.26
N ILE A 393 0.52 -18.56 19.90
CA ILE A 393 0.65 -19.13 21.24
C ILE A 393 0.36 -18.09 22.33
N GLU A 394 0.73 -16.81 22.09
CA GLU A 394 0.33 -15.70 22.97
C GLU A 394 -1.20 -15.60 23.09
N THR A 395 -1.93 -16.06 22.07
CA THR A 395 -3.39 -16.16 22.07
C THR A 395 -3.90 -16.98 23.24
N LEU A 396 -3.24 -18.08 23.58
CA LEU A 396 -3.60 -18.92 24.72
C LEU A 396 -3.50 -18.19 26.04
N SER A 397 -2.39 -17.47 26.25
CA SER A 397 -2.20 -16.61 27.43
C SER A 397 -3.24 -15.49 27.52
N ARG A 398 -3.63 -14.92 26.36
CA ARG A 398 -4.64 -13.88 26.32
C ARG A 398 -6.02 -14.40 26.70
N LEU A 399 -6.41 -15.58 26.22
CA LEU A 399 -7.66 -16.22 26.59
C LEU A 399 -7.71 -16.58 28.08
N ALA A 400 -6.63 -17.14 28.62
CA ALA A 400 -6.53 -17.42 30.05
C ALA A 400 -6.72 -16.15 30.91
N ARG A 401 -6.11 -15.02 30.51
CA ARG A 401 -6.31 -13.71 31.15
C ARG A 401 -7.74 -13.18 31.00
N LEU A 402 -8.46 -13.59 29.97
CA LEU A 402 -9.88 -13.29 29.77
C LEU A 402 -10.81 -14.28 30.48
N GLY A 403 -10.30 -15.09 31.42
CA GLY A 403 -11.09 -15.99 32.26
C GLY A 403 -11.55 -17.29 31.58
N VAL A 404 -10.95 -17.65 30.44
CA VAL A 404 -11.16 -18.97 29.84
C VAL A 404 -10.28 -19.97 30.57
N ASP A 405 -10.86 -21.03 31.10
CA ASP A 405 -10.11 -22.04 31.84
C ASP A 405 -9.35 -23.02 30.91
N ARG A 406 -8.40 -23.71 31.48
CA ARG A 406 -7.52 -24.62 30.74
C ARG A 406 -8.23 -25.81 30.15
N TYR A 407 -9.22 -26.34 30.85
CA TYR A 407 -10.02 -27.46 30.36
C TYR A 407 -10.80 -27.04 29.11
N GLN A 408 -11.35 -25.83 29.12
CA GLN A 408 -12.03 -25.26 27.97
C GLN A 408 -11.07 -25.08 26.78
N LEU A 409 -9.86 -24.60 27.02
CA LEU A 409 -8.84 -24.49 25.96
C LEU A 409 -8.45 -25.86 25.40
N GLN A 410 -8.28 -26.87 26.26
CA GLN A 410 -7.97 -28.22 25.87
C GLN A 410 -9.03 -28.82 24.94
N THR A 411 -10.30 -28.66 25.30
CA THR A 411 -11.43 -29.36 24.64
C THR A 411 -11.90 -28.62 23.38
N LEU A 412 -11.91 -27.31 23.39
CA LEU A 412 -12.57 -26.50 22.36
C LEU A 412 -11.62 -25.88 21.34
N MET A 413 -10.33 -25.65 21.68
CA MET A 413 -9.40 -25.08 20.76
C MET A 413 -9.17 -25.99 19.55
N ARG A 414 -9.55 -25.53 18.36
CA ARG A 414 -9.32 -26.25 17.11
C ARG A 414 -8.12 -25.72 16.35
N LEU A 415 -8.05 -24.38 16.17
CA LEU A 415 -7.02 -23.75 15.38
C LEU A 415 -6.79 -22.31 15.83
N VAL A 416 -5.54 -21.92 15.94
CA VAL A 416 -5.15 -20.51 16.01
C VAL A 416 -4.32 -20.17 14.78
N VAL A 417 -4.77 -19.17 14.02
CA VAL A 417 -4.09 -18.67 12.83
C VAL A 417 -3.49 -17.30 13.15
N ALA A 418 -2.19 -17.24 13.30
CA ALA A 418 -1.51 -15.94 13.33
C ALA A 418 -1.19 -15.49 11.89
N GLN A 419 -1.50 -14.24 11.58
CA GLN A 419 -1.42 -13.71 10.22
C GLN A 419 -0.77 -12.35 10.17
N ARG A 420 0.08 -12.14 9.15
CA ARG A 420 0.69 -10.86 8.77
C ARG A 420 0.59 -10.66 7.26
N LEU A 421 0.67 -9.41 6.82
CA LEU A 421 0.84 -9.08 5.40
C LEU A 421 2.25 -8.56 5.16
N ILE A 422 2.91 -9.09 4.14
CA ILE A 422 4.22 -8.61 3.67
C ILE A 422 4.12 -8.11 2.24
N GLY A 423 4.96 -7.13 1.88
CA GLY A 423 5.02 -6.59 0.53
C GLY A 423 5.64 -7.58 -0.45
N VAL A 424 4.99 -7.78 -1.59
CA VAL A 424 5.52 -8.58 -2.70
C VAL A 424 6.45 -7.71 -3.54
N LEU A 425 7.71 -8.13 -3.70
CA LEU A 425 8.69 -7.39 -4.49
C LEU A 425 8.25 -7.21 -5.94
N CYS A 426 8.47 -6.01 -6.46
CA CYS A 426 8.20 -5.71 -7.85
C CYS A 426 9.13 -6.53 -8.76
N PRO A 427 8.61 -7.37 -9.66
CA PRO A 427 9.44 -8.21 -10.53
C PRO A 427 10.30 -7.39 -11.50
N HIS A 428 9.88 -6.16 -11.83
CA HIS A 428 10.57 -5.29 -12.79
C HIS A 428 11.76 -4.53 -12.20
N CYS A 429 11.83 -4.36 -10.87
CA CYS A 429 12.90 -3.55 -10.29
C CYS A 429 13.58 -4.15 -9.05
N LYS A 430 13.18 -5.35 -8.62
CA LYS A 430 13.91 -6.02 -7.55
C LYS A 430 15.34 -6.30 -7.98
N THR A 431 16.29 -6.08 -7.09
CA THR A 431 17.73 -6.28 -7.35
C THR A 431 18.24 -7.49 -6.58
N ALA A 432 18.93 -8.37 -7.30
CA ALA A 432 19.56 -9.54 -6.71
C ALA A 432 20.80 -9.13 -5.88
N ARG A 433 21.01 -9.81 -4.76
CA ARG A 433 22.21 -9.67 -3.93
C ARG A 433 22.49 -10.93 -3.11
N GLU A 434 23.67 -11.01 -2.58
CA GLU A 434 24.05 -12.03 -1.60
C GLU A 434 23.44 -11.77 -0.22
N ILE A 435 23.33 -12.82 0.58
CA ILE A 435 22.87 -12.76 1.97
C ILE A 435 23.97 -12.14 2.84
N LYS A 436 23.60 -11.13 3.63
CA LYS A 436 24.52 -10.44 4.56
C LYS A 436 24.79 -11.29 5.81
N GLY A 437 25.90 -11.00 6.48
CA GLY A 437 26.32 -11.79 7.66
C GLY A 437 25.28 -11.81 8.78
N TYR A 438 24.65 -10.67 9.09
CA TYR A 438 23.61 -10.62 10.13
C TYR A 438 22.34 -11.40 9.74
N GLU A 439 21.99 -11.44 8.44
CA GLU A 439 20.87 -12.22 7.93
C GLU A 439 21.12 -13.73 8.04
N LYS A 440 22.39 -14.15 7.79
CA LYS A 440 22.83 -15.53 8.05
C LYS A 440 22.70 -15.88 9.53
N SER A 441 23.02 -14.94 10.42
CA SER A 441 22.88 -15.15 11.87
C SER A 441 21.42 -15.36 12.28
N VAL A 442 20.46 -14.66 11.66
CA VAL A 442 19.03 -14.86 11.89
C VAL A 442 18.59 -16.26 11.43
N LEU A 443 18.99 -16.67 10.21
CA LEU A 443 18.69 -18.01 9.71
C LEU A 443 19.24 -19.12 10.62
N ASN A 444 20.50 -18.98 11.08
CA ASN A 444 21.14 -19.94 11.97
C ASN A 444 20.44 -20.03 13.33
N ARG A 445 20.02 -18.88 13.91
CA ARG A 445 19.27 -18.83 15.18
C ARG A 445 17.95 -19.59 15.09
N LEU A 446 17.30 -19.54 13.91
CA LEU A 446 16.02 -20.20 13.66
C LEU A 446 16.17 -21.61 13.06
N ASN A 447 17.40 -22.12 12.95
CA ASN A 447 17.71 -23.42 12.33
C ASN A 447 17.16 -23.57 10.90
N ILE A 448 17.16 -22.46 10.14
CA ILE A 448 16.74 -22.48 8.74
C ILE A 448 17.99 -22.68 7.87
N SER A 449 18.06 -23.82 7.21
CA SER A 449 19.13 -24.12 6.27
C SER A 449 19.03 -23.25 5.01
N CYS A 450 20.18 -22.74 4.57
CA CYS A 450 20.26 -21.92 3.37
C CYS A 450 21.47 -22.36 2.54
N PRO A 451 21.33 -22.58 1.21
CA PRO A 451 22.46 -22.84 0.33
C PRO A 451 23.52 -21.74 0.39
N GLN A 452 24.79 -22.10 0.19
CA GLN A 452 25.89 -21.11 0.25
C GLN A 452 25.75 -19.99 -0.79
N ASP A 453 25.26 -20.33 -1.97
CA ASP A 453 25.10 -19.41 -3.11
C ASP A 453 23.67 -18.87 -3.26
N GLN A 454 22.89 -18.87 -2.15
CA GLN A 454 21.52 -18.38 -2.18
C GLN A 454 21.47 -16.89 -2.50
N VAL A 455 20.82 -16.56 -3.62
CA VAL A 455 20.54 -15.18 -4.03
C VAL A 455 19.21 -14.74 -3.42
N VAL A 456 19.22 -13.55 -2.85
CA VAL A 456 18.02 -12.88 -2.33
C VAL A 456 17.81 -11.53 -3.02
N TYR A 457 16.68 -10.90 -2.80
CA TYR A 457 16.31 -9.70 -3.54
C TYR A 457 15.93 -8.56 -2.59
N GLU A 458 16.24 -7.35 -3.05
CA GLU A 458 15.84 -6.11 -2.37
C GLU A 458 14.93 -5.25 -3.24
N LYS A 459 14.09 -4.44 -2.58
CA LYS A 459 13.22 -3.48 -3.25
C LYS A 459 14.03 -2.29 -3.76
N ARG A 460 13.76 -1.86 -4.99
CA ARG A 460 14.38 -0.67 -5.57
C ARG A 460 13.37 0.45 -5.81
N GLY A 461 12.33 0.18 -6.57
CA GLY A 461 11.34 1.15 -7.05
C GLY A 461 11.51 1.46 -8.54
N CYS A 462 10.39 1.54 -9.27
CA CYS A 462 10.33 1.90 -10.68
C CYS A 462 8.92 2.42 -11.03
N GLY A 463 8.71 2.87 -12.27
CA GLY A 463 7.40 3.33 -12.74
C GLY A 463 6.29 2.29 -12.64
N HIS A 464 6.60 0.99 -12.79
CA HIS A 464 5.60 -0.08 -12.68
C HIS A 464 5.02 -0.23 -11.25
N CYS A 465 5.87 -0.09 -10.23
CA CYS A 465 5.44 -0.17 -8.83
C CYS A 465 5.24 1.20 -8.19
N ASN A 466 5.12 2.24 -8.98
CA ASN A 466 5.04 3.61 -8.50
C ASN A 466 6.15 3.96 -7.49
N GLY A 467 7.42 3.47 -7.69
CA GLY A 467 8.61 3.70 -6.86
C GLY A 467 8.61 3.02 -5.49
N VAL A 468 7.53 2.34 -5.11
CA VAL A 468 7.41 1.66 -3.80
C VAL A 468 8.35 0.46 -3.70
N GLY A 469 8.67 -0.18 -4.83
CA GLY A 469 9.46 -1.40 -4.89
C GLY A 469 8.64 -2.68 -4.63
N THR A 470 7.33 -2.55 -4.35
CA THR A 470 6.39 -3.65 -4.17
C THR A 470 5.16 -3.48 -5.06
N VAL A 471 4.53 -4.59 -5.48
CA VAL A 471 3.36 -4.60 -6.39
C VAL A 471 2.10 -5.14 -5.75
N GLY A 472 2.11 -5.35 -4.46
CA GLY A 472 0.98 -5.87 -3.70
C GLY A 472 1.43 -6.38 -2.35
N ARG A 473 0.54 -7.09 -1.66
CA ARG A 473 0.82 -7.76 -0.39
C ARG A 473 0.38 -9.22 -0.46
N THR A 474 1.11 -10.10 0.20
CA THR A 474 0.71 -11.48 0.42
C THR A 474 0.61 -11.77 1.91
N ALA A 475 -0.26 -12.71 2.27
CA ALA A 475 -0.40 -13.12 3.66
C ALA A 475 0.67 -14.17 4.02
N VAL A 476 1.21 -14.03 5.21
CA VAL A 476 2.04 -15.04 5.87
C VAL A 476 1.25 -15.57 7.05
N TYR A 477 1.17 -16.87 7.14
CA TYR A 477 0.39 -17.56 8.15
C TYR A 477 1.27 -18.37 9.08
N SER A 478 0.82 -18.55 10.31
CA SER A 478 1.31 -19.53 11.27
C SER A 478 0.10 -20.25 11.87
N PHE A 479 0.03 -21.55 11.70
CA PHE A 479 -1.09 -22.36 12.16
C PHE A 479 -0.68 -23.16 13.41
N PHE A 480 -1.39 -22.92 14.51
CA PHE A 480 -1.28 -23.71 15.73
C PHE A 480 -2.58 -24.54 15.85
N ALA A 481 -2.49 -25.80 15.44
CA ALA A 481 -3.55 -26.80 15.59
C ALA A 481 -3.11 -27.82 16.64
N PRO A 482 -3.69 -27.82 17.87
CA PRO A 482 -3.24 -28.69 18.94
C PRO A 482 -3.57 -30.14 18.61
N ASN A 483 -2.52 -30.99 18.59
CA ASN A 483 -2.68 -32.47 18.62
C ASN A 483 -2.98 -32.95 20.03
N ASP A 484 -3.16 -34.25 20.22
CA ASP A 484 -3.57 -34.83 21.52
C ASP A 484 -2.55 -34.54 22.63
N ASP A 485 -1.24 -34.64 22.36
CA ASP A 485 -0.19 -34.29 23.32
C ASP A 485 -0.29 -32.83 23.78
N ILE A 486 -0.46 -31.91 22.82
CA ILE A 486 -0.58 -30.48 23.11
C ILE A 486 -1.88 -30.19 23.86
N ARG A 487 -2.99 -30.90 23.52
CA ARG A 487 -4.27 -30.78 24.24
C ARG A 487 -4.12 -31.16 25.68
N GLU A 488 -3.44 -32.28 25.98
CA GLU A 488 -3.17 -32.73 27.34
C GLU A 488 -2.36 -31.66 28.11
N MET A 489 -1.30 -31.10 27.48
CA MET A 489 -0.51 -30.00 28.06
C MET A 489 -1.35 -28.75 28.33
N LEU A 490 -2.28 -28.39 27.43
CA LEU A 490 -3.19 -27.27 27.62
C LEU A 490 -4.11 -27.43 28.83
N GLY A 491 -4.52 -28.64 29.14
CA GLY A 491 -5.37 -28.95 30.29
C GLY A 491 -4.64 -28.94 31.64
N THR A 492 -3.31 -28.88 31.63
CA THR A 492 -2.47 -28.88 32.84
C THR A 492 -1.81 -27.53 33.08
N ASP A 493 -1.10 -27.41 34.21
CA ASP A 493 -0.29 -26.20 34.55
C ASP A 493 1.06 -26.18 33.81
N CYS A 494 1.07 -26.65 32.56
CA CYS A 494 2.25 -26.69 31.75
C CYS A 494 2.70 -25.25 31.35
N PRO A 495 4.00 -24.93 31.50
CA PRO A 495 4.51 -23.65 31.01
C PRO A 495 4.33 -23.50 29.50
N ILE A 496 3.95 -22.30 29.07
CA ILE A 496 3.73 -22.01 27.64
C ILE A 496 4.97 -22.30 26.78
N LEU A 497 6.19 -22.12 27.33
CA LEU A 497 7.42 -22.43 26.63
C LEU A 497 7.54 -23.90 26.26
N ASP A 498 7.05 -24.81 27.12
CA ASP A 498 7.07 -26.25 26.85
C ASP A 498 6.04 -26.63 25.78
N ILE A 499 4.88 -25.96 25.78
CA ILE A 499 3.87 -26.08 24.71
C ILE A 499 4.46 -25.63 23.37
N ILE A 500 5.21 -24.50 23.35
CA ILE A 500 5.90 -24.01 22.13
C ILE A 500 6.90 -25.04 21.64
N LYS A 501 7.71 -25.58 22.54
CA LYS A 501 8.72 -26.58 22.20
C LYS A 501 8.08 -27.81 21.60
N LYS A 502 7.04 -28.35 22.23
CA LYS A 502 6.29 -29.49 21.75
C LYS A 502 5.64 -29.22 20.40
N ALA A 503 5.05 -28.04 20.22
CA ALA A 503 4.45 -27.64 18.95
C ALA A 503 5.49 -27.58 17.82
N LYS A 504 6.70 -27.05 18.10
CA LYS A 504 7.81 -27.02 17.12
C LYS A 504 8.30 -28.42 16.76
N GLU A 505 8.35 -29.35 17.70
CA GLU A 505 8.64 -30.77 17.43
C GLU A 505 7.61 -31.37 16.46
N GLY A 506 6.34 -30.96 16.55
CA GLY A 506 5.24 -31.31 15.65
C GLY A 506 5.21 -30.52 14.33
N GLY A 507 6.23 -29.69 14.04
CA GLY A 507 6.32 -28.94 12.79
C GLY A 507 5.67 -27.55 12.79
N PHE A 508 5.22 -27.04 13.97
CA PHE A 508 4.74 -25.67 14.08
C PHE A 508 5.85 -24.68 13.71
N LYS A 509 5.49 -23.70 12.87
CA LYS A 509 6.37 -22.59 12.47
C LYS A 509 5.73 -21.27 12.83
N THR A 510 6.52 -20.37 13.36
CA THR A 510 6.10 -18.98 13.63
C THR A 510 5.85 -18.22 12.34
N VAL A 511 5.20 -17.04 12.43
CA VAL A 511 5.02 -16.16 11.28
C VAL A 511 6.37 -15.76 10.69
N MET A 512 7.35 -15.43 11.53
CA MET A 512 8.70 -15.07 11.11
C MET A 512 9.40 -16.20 10.33
N GLU A 513 9.37 -17.43 10.86
CA GLU A 513 9.96 -18.59 10.19
C GLU A 513 9.33 -18.84 8.82
N ASN A 514 8.00 -18.69 8.68
CA ASN A 514 7.32 -18.80 7.40
C ASN A 514 7.61 -17.61 6.47
N ALA A 515 7.73 -16.40 7.00
CA ALA A 515 8.05 -15.21 6.21
C ALA A 515 9.46 -15.28 5.59
N LEU A 516 10.43 -15.88 6.29
CA LEU A 516 11.79 -16.08 5.78
C LEU A 516 11.81 -16.94 4.51
N HIS A 517 10.87 -17.88 4.34
CA HIS A 517 10.75 -18.64 3.08
C HIS A 517 10.39 -17.72 1.90
N PHE A 518 9.50 -16.74 2.08
CA PHE A 518 9.16 -15.76 1.03
C PHE A 518 10.37 -14.90 0.66
N TRP A 519 11.21 -14.54 1.64
CA TRP A 519 12.45 -13.82 1.37
C TRP A 519 13.45 -14.67 0.60
N LEU A 520 13.70 -15.91 1.02
CA LEU A 520 14.61 -16.83 0.33
C LEU A 520 14.14 -17.15 -1.11
N GLN A 521 12.83 -17.17 -1.35
CA GLN A 521 12.24 -17.33 -2.69
C GLN A 521 12.30 -16.04 -3.53
N GLY A 522 12.77 -14.92 -2.97
CA GLY A 522 12.84 -13.64 -3.68
C GLY A 522 11.47 -12.98 -3.92
N THR A 523 10.45 -13.35 -3.14
CA THR A 523 9.11 -12.76 -3.15
C THR A 523 9.02 -11.54 -2.27
N ALA A 524 9.72 -11.53 -1.12
CA ALA A 524 9.74 -10.42 -0.16
C ALA A 524 11.17 -9.92 0.08
N SER A 525 11.33 -8.71 0.63
CA SER A 525 12.63 -8.21 1.09
C SER A 525 12.89 -8.63 2.54
N PHE A 526 14.17 -8.70 2.94
CA PHE A 526 14.53 -8.99 4.33
C PHE A 526 13.93 -7.97 5.30
N SER A 527 13.92 -6.68 4.93
CA SER A 527 13.35 -5.63 5.78
C SER A 527 11.86 -5.81 6.09
N GLU A 528 11.08 -6.33 5.14
CA GLU A 528 9.66 -6.66 5.35
C GLU A 528 9.50 -7.82 6.32
N VAL A 529 10.33 -8.85 6.17
CA VAL A 529 10.28 -10.05 7.01
C VAL A 529 10.79 -9.78 8.41
N HIS A 530 11.91 -9.06 8.54
CA HIS A 530 12.52 -8.74 9.83
C HIS A 530 11.63 -7.84 10.70
N SER A 531 10.79 -7.01 10.07
CA SER A 531 9.80 -6.21 10.81
C SER A 531 8.68 -7.04 11.47
N LEU A 532 8.64 -8.35 11.23
CA LEU A 532 7.70 -9.30 11.85
C LEU A 532 8.28 -10.00 13.09
N GLU A 533 9.54 -9.73 13.43
CA GLU A 533 10.16 -10.24 14.65
C GLU A 533 9.50 -9.58 15.86
N ASP A 534 8.87 -10.40 16.72
CA ASP A 534 8.18 -10.00 17.95
C ASP A 534 9.16 -9.83 19.11
#